data_87b179690f9ee981b54412235b4b2137
#
_entry.id   87b179690f9ee981b54412235b4b2137
#
_cell.length_a   1.000
_cell.length_b   1.000
_cell.length_c   1.000
_cell.angle_alpha   90.00
_cell.angle_beta   90.00
_cell.angle_gamma   90.00
#
_symmetry.space_group_name_H-M   'P 1'
#
loop_
_entity.id
_entity.type
_entity.pdbx_description
1 polymer ?
#
loop_
_entity_poly.entity_id
_entity_poly.type
_entity_poly.pdbx_seq_one_letter_code
_entity_poly.pdbx_strand_id
1 'polypeptide(L)'
;MYLYRYRKRPNFGDELNDYLWPRFIRTPLESEPGSDDVLVGIGTLLNERLPAHGTLHVLGTGYGYGDLPTEDAMRRSKVHFVRGPITAKALGLDPAFAISDPGILLHRTEDLNRKKDIDCAFMPHHGLCHDRMKQLCEQAGVHFIHPEAPCEAVIDQIGRSRKLICSAMHGAIAAEALRVPWLPVITSTEIVPDKWRDWATSLEIEVSFRKLPTIWSPPEPSVKGRLVAWAKGAVFQRRLSTLARSRHFRLGTDHRLTNRLTRMEHTLDAFNRTE
;
A
#
# COMPACT_ATOMS: atom_id res chain seq x y z
N MET A 1 -16.94 17.01 -2.55
CA MET A 1 -16.98 15.63 -2.03
C MET A 1 -15.88 15.46 -0.98
N TYR A 2 -16.19 14.93 0.20
CA TYR A 2 -15.18 14.73 1.26
C TYR A 2 -14.32 13.51 0.98
N LEU A 3 -12.98 13.69 0.99
CA LEU A 3 -12.02 12.57 0.83
C LEU A 3 -11.70 11.95 2.19
N TYR A 4 -12.36 10.80 2.48
CA TYR A 4 -12.11 10.05 3.69
C TYR A 4 -10.87 9.18 3.57
N ARG A 5 -9.88 9.43 4.44
CA ARG A 5 -8.64 8.66 4.54
C ARG A 5 -8.08 8.67 5.97
N TYR A 6 -7.17 7.77 6.28
CA TYR A 6 -6.45 7.81 7.54
C TYR A 6 -5.51 9.02 7.61
N ARG A 7 -5.56 9.79 8.72
CA ARG A 7 -4.82 11.05 8.90
C ARG A 7 -4.02 11.11 10.20
N LYS A 8 -4.10 10.09 11.09
CA LYS A 8 -3.44 10.14 12.41
C LYS A 8 -1.92 10.14 12.33
N ARG A 9 -1.35 9.55 11.27
CA ARG A 9 0.09 9.50 11.02
C ARG A 9 0.35 9.50 9.52
N PRO A 10 1.29 10.34 9.03
CA PRO A 10 1.68 10.31 7.63
C PRO A 10 2.14 8.91 7.22
N ASN A 11 1.72 8.45 6.08
CA ASN A 11 2.28 7.29 5.42
C ASN A 11 1.93 7.32 3.92
N PHE A 12 2.83 6.84 3.12
CA PHE A 12 2.75 6.83 1.67
C PHE A 12 1.41 6.31 1.13
N GLY A 13 0.91 5.20 1.69
CA GLY A 13 -0.33 4.59 1.20
C GLY A 13 -1.57 5.46 1.38
N ASP A 14 -1.67 6.14 2.52
CA ASP A 14 -2.80 7.04 2.78
C ASP A 14 -2.64 8.35 1.99
N GLU A 15 -1.40 8.83 1.78
CA GLU A 15 -1.12 10.04 0.99
C GLU A 15 -1.34 9.85 -0.51
N LEU A 16 -1.32 8.61 -1.02
CA LEU A 16 -1.72 8.30 -2.40
C LEU A 16 -3.16 8.76 -2.71
N ASN A 17 -4.02 8.89 -1.72
CA ASN A 17 -5.36 9.44 -1.92
C ASN A 17 -5.32 10.90 -2.41
N ASP A 18 -4.53 11.76 -1.74
CA ASP A 18 -4.38 13.16 -2.13
C ASP A 18 -3.59 13.29 -3.45
N TYR A 19 -2.73 12.32 -3.75
CA TYR A 19 -1.94 12.31 -4.98
C TYR A 19 -2.72 11.84 -6.20
N LEU A 20 -3.48 10.75 -6.09
CA LEU A 20 -4.13 10.12 -7.25
C LEU A 20 -5.52 10.68 -7.52
N TRP A 21 -6.39 10.79 -6.51
CA TRP A 21 -7.80 11.07 -6.75
C TRP A 21 -8.05 12.39 -7.48
N PRO A 22 -7.33 13.51 -7.25
CA PRO A 22 -7.52 14.74 -8.02
C PRO A 22 -7.20 14.62 -9.52
N ARG A 23 -6.52 13.53 -9.93
CA ARG A 23 -6.21 13.25 -11.35
C ARG A 23 -7.28 12.43 -12.05
N PHE A 24 -8.13 11.75 -11.29
CA PHE A 24 -9.12 10.81 -11.81
C PHE A 24 -10.57 11.19 -11.48
N ILE A 25 -10.80 11.97 -10.45
CA ILE A 25 -12.13 12.44 -10.02
C ILE A 25 -12.30 13.90 -10.41
N ARG A 26 -13.41 14.20 -11.11
CA ARG A 26 -13.71 15.57 -11.59
C ARG A 26 -14.30 16.45 -10.50
N THR A 27 -15.08 15.88 -9.62
CA THR A 27 -15.67 16.60 -8.48
C THR A 27 -14.57 17.07 -7.53
N PRO A 28 -14.55 18.34 -7.13
CA PRO A 28 -13.57 18.87 -6.18
C PRO A 28 -13.57 18.06 -4.88
N LEU A 29 -12.36 17.68 -4.43
CA LEU A 29 -12.16 16.90 -3.21
C LEU A 29 -11.80 17.80 -2.05
N GLU A 30 -12.49 17.62 -0.93
CA GLU A 30 -12.34 18.39 0.31
C GLU A 30 -11.61 17.53 1.36
N SER A 31 -10.73 18.17 2.12
CA SER A 31 -9.98 17.51 3.19
C SER A 31 -10.76 17.37 4.49
N GLU A 32 -11.76 18.22 4.68
CA GLU A 32 -12.56 18.28 5.91
C GLU A 32 -13.95 17.72 5.70
N PRO A 33 -14.55 17.09 6.74
CA PRO A 33 -15.94 16.63 6.69
C PRO A 33 -16.90 17.81 6.51
N GLY A 34 -17.94 17.64 5.71
CA GLY A 34 -18.95 18.68 5.48
C GLY A 34 -19.81 18.43 4.24
N SER A 35 -19.31 17.59 3.35
CA SER A 35 -20.04 17.19 2.14
C SER A 35 -20.95 15.99 2.40
N ASP A 36 -22.13 15.96 1.76
CA ASP A 36 -23.04 14.82 1.78
C ASP A 36 -22.50 13.61 1.01
N ASP A 37 -21.52 13.80 0.15
CA ASP A 37 -20.83 12.74 -0.57
C ASP A 37 -19.42 12.55 -0.06
N VAL A 38 -19.07 11.30 0.24
CA VAL A 38 -17.81 10.87 0.84
C VAL A 38 -17.10 9.87 -0.06
N LEU A 39 -15.91 10.22 -0.54
CA LEU A 39 -15.03 9.30 -1.26
C LEU A 39 -14.27 8.42 -0.26
N VAL A 40 -14.46 7.10 -0.33
CA VAL A 40 -13.73 6.10 0.45
C VAL A 40 -12.79 5.36 -0.50
N GLY A 41 -11.54 5.84 -0.56
CA GLY A 41 -10.57 5.47 -1.59
C GLY A 41 -9.53 4.45 -1.14
N ILE A 42 -8.24 4.80 -1.34
CA ILE A 42 -7.10 3.92 -1.08
C ILE A 42 -6.96 3.63 0.41
N GLY A 43 -6.74 2.36 0.76
CA GLY A 43 -6.44 1.97 2.13
C GLY A 43 -7.17 0.71 2.59
N THR A 44 -7.29 0.57 3.91
CA THR A 44 -8.06 -0.49 4.58
C THR A 44 -9.12 0.17 5.44
N LEU A 45 -10.10 0.79 4.78
CA LEU A 45 -11.05 1.72 5.38
C LEU A 45 -12.43 1.10 5.61
N LEU A 46 -12.72 -0.08 5.04
CA LEU A 46 -14.02 -0.76 5.19
C LEU A 46 -14.10 -1.45 6.55
N ASN A 47 -14.39 -0.65 7.58
CA ASN A 47 -14.53 -1.09 8.96
C ASN A 47 -15.56 -0.22 9.70
N GLU A 48 -15.72 -0.48 10.99
CA GLU A 48 -16.67 0.19 11.89
C GLU A 48 -16.47 1.72 12.03
N ARG A 49 -15.35 2.26 11.49
CA ARG A 49 -14.98 3.69 11.61
C ARG A 49 -15.37 4.52 10.41
N LEU A 50 -16.10 3.96 9.46
CA LEU A 50 -16.63 4.74 8.34
C LEU A 50 -17.46 5.94 8.83
N PRO A 51 -17.48 7.07 8.09
CA PRO A 51 -18.28 8.24 8.44
C PRO A 51 -19.74 7.89 8.71
N ALA A 52 -20.30 8.49 9.79
CA ALA A 52 -21.66 8.19 10.23
C ALA A 52 -22.74 8.84 9.36
N HIS A 53 -22.38 9.77 8.46
CA HIS A 53 -23.29 10.53 7.63
C HIS A 53 -22.83 10.55 6.18
N GLY A 54 -23.73 10.90 5.28
CA GLY A 54 -23.49 11.05 3.84
C GLY A 54 -23.51 9.75 3.06
N THR A 55 -23.48 9.86 1.73
CA THR A 55 -23.36 8.75 0.79
C THR A 55 -21.87 8.35 0.69
N LEU A 56 -21.56 7.09 0.92
CA LEU A 56 -20.19 6.58 0.88
C LEU A 56 -19.89 5.99 -0.50
N HIS A 57 -19.10 6.66 -1.31
CA HIS A 57 -18.64 6.17 -2.62
C HIS A 57 -17.38 5.34 -2.43
N VAL A 58 -17.52 4.01 -2.45
CA VAL A 58 -16.42 3.07 -2.24
C VAL A 58 -15.69 2.82 -3.55
N LEU A 59 -14.45 3.30 -3.64
CA LEU A 59 -13.58 3.22 -4.81
C LEU A 59 -12.26 2.52 -4.48
N GLY A 60 -12.27 1.19 -4.38
CA GLY A 60 -11.08 0.37 -4.33
C GLY A 60 -10.46 0.13 -2.97
N THR A 61 -11.00 0.67 -1.90
CA THR A 61 -10.53 0.37 -0.54
C THR A 61 -10.80 -1.09 -0.16
N GLY A 62 -10.08 -1.58 0.86
CA GLY A 62 -10.22 -2.94 1.35
C GLY A 62 -10.65 -3.04 2.81
N TYR A 63 -10.99 -4.27 3.21
CA TYR A 63 -11.18 -4.70 4.59
C TYR A 63 -9.90 -5.33 5.16
N GLY A 64 -9.75 -5.37 6.49
CA GLY A 64 -8.63 -6.07 7.13
C GLY A 64 -8.16 -5.50 8.47
N TYR A 65 -8.87 -4.51 9.03
CA TYR A 65 -8.68 -3.99 10.38
C TYR A 65 -10.03 -3.74 11.05
N GLY A 66 -10.14 -4.04 12.34
CA GLY A 66 -11.37 -3.83 13.11
C GLY A 66 -12.51 -4.74 12.69
N ASP A 67 -13.71 -4.36 13.06
CA ASP A 67 -14.95 -5.05 12.67
C ASP A 67 -15.41 -4.61 11.28
N LEU A 68 -16.31 -5.37 10.67
CA LEU A 68 -16.95 -5.00 9.42
C LEU A 68 -17.73 -3.67 9.56
N PRO A 69 -17.92 -2.94 8.46
CA PRO A 69 -18.81 -1.79 8.45
C PRO A 69 -20.19 -2.14 9.02
N THR A 70 -20.81 -1.20 9.72
CA THR A 70 -22.18 -1.37 10.20
C THR A 70 -23.16 -1.54 9.03
N GLU A 71 -24.31 -2.20 9.26
CA GLU A 71 -25.36 -2.31 8.25
C GLU A 71 -25.82 -0.93 7.75
N ASP A 72 -25.86 0.06 8.64
CA ASP A 72 -26.19 1.43 8.26
C ASP A 72 -25.18 2.04 7.31
N ALA A 73 -23.89 1.92 7.60
CA ALA A 73 -22.84 2.36 6.71
C ALA A 73 -22.93 1.67 5.34
N MET A 74 -23.22 0.36 5.31
CA MET A 74 -23.38 -0.38 4.07
C MET A 74 -24.62 0.06 3.28
N ARG A 75 -25.75 0.35 3.94
CA ARG A 75 -26.95 0.89 3.25
C ARG A 75 -26.68 2.25 2.58
N ARG A 76 -25.82 3.08 3.15
CA ARG A 76 -25.42 4.38 2.59
C ARG A 76 -24.27 4.27 1.58
N SER A 77 -23.71 3.08 1.39
CA SER A 77 -22.57 2.88 0.50
C SER A 77 -23.01 2.58 -0.92
N LYS A 78 -22.50 3.36 -1.86
CA LYS A 78 -22.48 3.05 -3.29
C LYS A 78 -21.10 2.38 -3.56
N VAL A 79 -21.07 1.06 -3.61
CA VAL A 79 -19.85 0.33 -3.88
C VAL A 79 -19.62 0.28 -5.39
N HIS A 80 -18.58 0.95 -5.87
CA HIS A 80 -18.18 0.93 -7.27
C HIS A 80 -17.21 -0.20 -7.55
N PHE A 81 -16.22 -0.37 -6.70
CA PHE A 81 -15.31 -1.54 -6.66
C PHE A 81 -14.55 -1.58 -5.33
N VAL A 82 -13.95 -2.73 -5.05
CA VAL A 82 -13.13 -2.99 -3.86
C VAL A 82 -11.76 -3.53 -4.25
N ARG A 83 -10.82 -3.49 -3.30
CA ARG A 83 -9.42 -3.85 -3.49
C ARG A 83 -9.21 -5.27 -4.02
N GLY A 84 -9.98 -6.23 -3.54
CA GLY A 84 -9.76 -7.61 -3.94
C GLY A 84 -10.86 -8.58 -3.50
N PRO A 85 -10.70 -9.86 -3.86
CA PRO A 85 -11.74 -10.87 -3.68
C PRO A 85 -12.00 -11.23 -2.21
N ILE A 86 -11.02 -11.09 -1.31
CA ILE A 86 -11.22 -11.32 0.13
C ILE A 86 -12.12 -10.22 0.70
N THR A 87 -11.92 -8.98 0.32
CA THR A 87 -12.79 -7.86 0.70
C THR A 87 -14.19 -8.04 0.14
N ALA A 88 -14.35 -8.35 -1.14
CA ALA A 88 -15.65 -8.59 -1.75
C ALA A 88 -16.42 -9.70 -1.01
N LYS A 89 -15.76 -10.83 -0.74
CA LYS A 89 -16.35 -11.95 0.00
C LYS A 89 -16.76 -11.55 1.42
N ALA A 90 -15.91 -10.82 2.15
CA ALA A 90 -16.19 -10.40 3.52
C ALA A 90 -17.43 -9.50 3.62
N LEU A 91 -17.70 -8.71 2.57
CA LEU A 91 -18.85 -7.80 2.48
C LEU A 91 -20.07 -8.41 1.77
N GLY A 92 -20.02 -9.68 1.36
CA GLY A 92 -21.13 -10.32 0.61
C GLY A 92 -21.37 -9.72 -0.77
N LEU A 93 -20.35 -9.11 -1.39
CA LEU A 93 -20.45 -8.50 -2.72
C LEU A 93 -20.20 -9.53 -3.83
N ASP A 94 -20.74 -9.26 -5.01
CA ASP A 94 -20.41 -10.02 -6.21
C ASP A 94 -18.90 -9.94 -6.48
N PRO A 95 -18.20 -11.05 -6.80
CA PRO A 95 -16.78 -11.06 -7.15
C PRO A 95 -16.39 -10.07 -8.25
N ALA A 96 -17.31 -9.67 -9.11
CA ALA A 96 -17.09 -8.65 -10.13
C ALA A 96 -16.70 -7.29 -9.56
N PHE A 97 -17.07 -6.97 -8.31
CA PHE A 97 -16.60 -5.74 -7.64
C PHE A 97 -15.13 -5.78 -7.23
N ALA A 98 -14.49 -6.94 -7.18
CA ALA A 98 -13.07 -7.06 -6.86
C ALA A 98 -12.22 -6.67 -8.08
N ILE A 99 -11.90 -5.38 -8.22
CA ILE A 99 -11.06 -4.91 -9.33
C ILE A 99 -9.59 -4.92 -8.92
N SER A 100 -9.15 -4.00 -8.09
CA SER A 100 -7.82 -3.91 -7.50
C SER A 100 -7.72 -2.70 -6.55
N ASP A 101 -6.54 -2.51 -5.92
CA ASP A 101 -6.21 -1.30 -5.19
C ASP A 101 -5.93 -0.14 -6.16
N PRO A 102 -6.52 1.05 -5.95
CA PRO A 102 -6.32 2.20 -6.85
C PRO A 102 -4.88 2.70 -6.95
N GLY A 103 -4.00 2.32 -6.03
CA GLY A 103 -2.58 2.62 -6.13
C GLY A 103 -1.94 2.13 -7.43
N ILE A 104 -2.56 1.15 -8.12
CA ILE A 104 -2.08 0.72 -9.45
C ILE A 104 -2.26 1.82 -10.53
N LEU A 105 -3.10 2.85 -10.30
CA LEU A 105 -3.25 3.99 -11.21
C LEU A 105 -1.97 4.81 -11.38
N LEU A 106 -0.97 4.66 -10.51
CA LEU A 106 0.38 5.19 -10.73
C LEU A 106 0.96 4.77 -12.08
N HIS A 107 0.56 3.61 -12.62
CA HIS A 107 0.94 3.16 -13.96
C HIS A 107 0.50 4.12 -15.09
N ARG A 108 -0.53 4.91 -14.85
CA ARG A 108 -1.08 5.88 -15.82
C ARG A 108 -0.56 7.30 -15.64
N THR A 109 -0.06 7.62 -14.46
CA THR A 109 0.34 8.99 -14.11
C THR A 109 1.86 9.19 -14.11
N GLU A 110 2.63 8.09 -14.08
CA GLU A 110 4.07 8.15 -13.87
C GLU A 110 4.87 7.75 -15.13
N ASP A 111 6.07 8.33 -15.26
CA ASP A 111 7.04 7.88 -16.25
C ASP A 111 7.61 6.52 -15.84
N LEU A 112 7.35 5.51 -16.66
CA LEU A 112 7.83 4.13 -16.44
C LEU A 112 9.28 3.93 -16.92
N ASN A 113 9.81 4.87 -17.69
CA ASN A 113 11.16 4.80 -18.28
C ASN A 113 12.23 5.52 -17.43
N ARG A 114 11.93 5.75 -16.14
CA ARG A 114 12.90 6.36 -15.22
C ARG A 114 14.21 5.61 -15.21
N LYS A 115 15.34 6.36 -15.18
CA LYS A 115 16.69 5.79 -15.05
C LYS A 115 16.77 4.93 -13.79
N LYS A 116 17.16 3.67 -13.94
CA LYS A 116 17.32 2.72 -12.83
C LYS A 116 18.74 2.85 -12.24
N ASP A 117 18.92 3.75 -11.29
CA ASP A 117 20.21 4.02 -10.60
C ASP A 117 20.26 3.51 -9.15
N ILE A 118 19.16 2.95 -8.64
CA ILE A 118 19.07 2.27 -7.35
C ILE A 118 18.99 0.75 -7.59
N ASP A 119 20.02 -0.01 -7.21
CA ASP A 119 20.04 -1.45 -7.47
C ASP A 119 18.98 -2.22 -6.71
N CYS A 120 18.82 -1.92 -5.41
CA CYS A 120 17.79 -2.50 -4.56
C CYS A 120 17.39 -1.52 -3.47
N ALA A 121 16.09 -1.31 -3.28
CA ALA A 121 15.56 -0.50 -2.19
C ALA A 121 14.84 -1.37 -1.15
N PHE A 122 14.72 -0.84 0.06
CA PHE A 122 13.90 -1.38 1.13
C PHE A 122 12.95 -0.30 1.68
N MET A 123 11.67 -0.59 1.69
CA MET A 123 10.63 0.26 2.29
C MET A 123 9.99 -0.46 3.49
N PRO A 124 10.28 -0.04 4.74
CA PRO A 124 9.69 -0.63 5.93
C PRO A 124 8.22 -0.24 6.09
N HIS A 125 7.51 -0.96 6.95
CA HIS A 125 6.23 -0.49 7.50
C HIS A 125 6.48 0.78 8.34
N HIS A 126 5.58 1.78 8.26
CA HIS A 126 5.74 3.07 8.95
C HIS A 126 5.98 2.91 10.47
N GLY A 127 5.37 1.91 11.13
CA GLY A 127 5.60 1.60 12.54
C GLY A 127 7.04 1.20 12.91
N LEU A 128 7.87 0.86 11.93
CA LEU A 128 9.27 0.45 12.10
C LEU A 128 10.27 1.39 11.44
N CYS A 129 9.83 2.58 11.05
CA CYS A 129 10.67 3.58 10.41
C CYS A 129 11.44 4.39 11.47
N HIS A 130 12.76 4.24 11.52
CA HIS A 130 13.66 4.96 12.42
C HIS A 130 15.12 4.92 11.91
N ASP A 131 15.98 5.83 12.40
CA ASP A 131 17.35 6.03 11.91
C ASP A 131 18.20 4.76 11.92
N ARG A 132 18.06 3.93 12.95
CA ARG A 132 18.78 2.65 13.01
C ARG A 132 18.40 1.71 11.88
N MET A 133 17.10 1.68 11.47
CA MET A 133 16.66 0.89 10.32
C MET A 133 17.34 1.39 9.05
N LYS A 134 17.40 2.70 8.84
CA LYS A 134 18.11 3.34 7.72
C LYS A 134 19.57 2.93 7.70
N GLN A 135 20.30 3.07 8.82
CA GLN A 135 21.72 2.68 8.93
C GLN A 135 21.95 1.21 8.58
N LEU A 136 21.08 0.29 9.05
CA LEU A 136 21.20 -1.14 8.76
C LEU A 136 20.97 -1.45 7.27
N CYS A 137 20.08 -0.70 6.61
CA CYS A 137 19.88 -0.82 5.17
C CYS A 137 21.10 -0.35 4.39
N GLU A 138 21.64 0.81 4.74
CA GLU A 138 22.86 1.37 4.13
C GLU A 138 24.06 0.41 4.28
N GLN A 139 24.25 -0.15 5.48
CA GLN A 139 25.28 -1.16 5.75
C GLN A 139 25.08 -2.47 4.97
N ALA A 140 23.83 -2.79 4.62
CA ALA A 140 23.50 -3.93 3.78
C ALA A 140 23.68 -3.67 2.28
N GLY A 141 24.03 -2.43 1.88
CA GLY A 141 24.09 -1.99 0.49
C GLY A 141 22.70 -1.87 -0.16
N VAL A 142 21.67 -1.55 0.64
CA VAL A 142 20.27 -1.43 0.19
C VAL A 142 19.79 -0.01 0.46
N HIS A 143 19.24 0.64 -0.55
CA HIS A 143 18.70 1.99 -0.43
C HIS A 143 17.46 1.99 0.47
N PHE A 144 17.41 2.89 1.45
CA PHE A 144 16.30 3.02 2.37
C PHE A 144 15.28 4.03 1.84
N ILE A 145 14.02 3.60 1.66
CA ILE A 145 12.90 4.48 1.33
C ILE A 145 12.08 4.74 2.60
N HIS A 146 11.99 6.01 2.99
CA HIS A 146 11.23 6.42 4.17
C HIS A 146 9.73 6.40 3.85
N PRO A 147 8.91 5.58 4.53
CA PRO A 147 7.49 5.44 4.22
C PRO A 147 6.62 6.66 4.58
N GLU A 148 7.17 7.63 5.30
CA GLU A 148 6.54 8.89 5.69
C GLU A 148 7.14 10.09 4.92
N ALA A 149 7.98 9.85 3.89
CA ALA A 149 8.46 10.91 3.02
C ALA A 149 7.35 11.38 2.07
N PRO A 150 7.45 12.59 1.50
CA PRO A 150 6.47 13.08 0.53
C PRO A 150 6.19 12.07 -0.58
N CYS A 151 4.92 11.95 -0.98
CA CYS A 151 4.43 10.91 -1.88
C CYS A 151 5.26 10.84 -3.19
N GLU A 152 5.54 12.00 -3.80
CA GLU A 152 6.34 12.12 -5.03
C GLU A 152 7.76 11.59 -4.86
N ALA A 153 8.38 11.87 -3.69
CA ALA A 153 9.73 11.40 -3.40
C ALA A 153 9.78 9.88 -3.23
N VAL A 154 8.73 9.26 -2.65
CA VAL A 154 8.62 7.80 -2.54
C VAL A 154 8.42 7.18 -3.90
N ILE A 155 7.51 7.73 -4.72
CA ILE A 155 7.25 7.28 -6.10
C ILE A 155 8.53 7.34 -6.94
N ASP A 156 9.27 8.45 -6.89
CA ASP A 156 10.53 8.61 -7.61
C ASP A 156 11.56 7.53 -7.22
N GLN A 157 11.80 7.35 -5.92
CA GLN A 157 12.76 6.37 -5.43
C GLN A 157 12.36 4.93 -5.80
N ILE A 158 11.07 4.58 -5.70
CA ILE A 158 10.58 3.28 -6.17
C ILE A 158 10.81 3.17 -7.68
N GLY A 159 10.41 4.18 -8.46
CA GLY A 159 10.54 4.19 -9.91
C GLY A 159 11.99 4.06 -10.39
N ARG A 160 12.94 4.62 -9.67
CA ARG A 160 14.39 4.52 -9.95
C ARG A 160 15.02 3.21 -9.48
N SER A 161 14.31 2.42 -8.69
CA SER A 161 14.82 1.15 -8.19
C SER A 161 14.73 0.05 -9.26
N ARG A 162 15.73 -0.83 -9.32
CA ARG A 162 15.69 -2.06 -10.14
C ARG A 162 14.81 -3.12 -9.49
N LYS A 163 14.69 -3.09 -8.16
CA LYS A 163 13.86 -4.00 -7.34
C LYS A 163 13.62 -3.42 -5.95
N LEU A 164 12.48 -3.79 -5.35
CA LEU A 164 12.06 -3.32 -4.04
C LEU A 164 11.81 -4.48 -3.08
N ILE A 165 12.43 -4.46 -1.91
CA ILE A 165 12.03 -5.26 -0.75
C ILE A 165 11.10 -4.37 0.09
N CYS A 166 9.95 -4.86 0.53
CA CYS A 166 9.03 -4.02 1.29
C CYS A 166 8.23 -4.77 2.34
N SER A 167 8.00 -4.11 3.47
CA SER A 167 7.02 -4.51 4.47
C SER A 167 5.82 -3.54 4.53
N ALA A 168 5.84 -2.47 3.73
CA ALA A 168 4.70 -1.60 3.45
C ALA A 168 3.96 -2.09 2.20
N MET A 169 2.67 -2.43 2.33
CA MET A 169 1.88 -2.98 1.22
C MET A 169 1.79 -2.00 0.03
N HIS A 170 1.56 -0.72 0.29
CA HIS A 170 1.49 0.27 -0.79
C HIS A 170 2.85 0.50 -1.48
N GLY A 171 3.97 0.18 -0.83
CA GLY A 171 5.27 0.09 -1.51
C GLY A 171 5.27 -0.99 -2.60
N ALA A 172 4.68 -2.17 -2.31
CA ALA A 172 4.54 -3.24 -3.31
C ALA A 172 3.55 -2.86 -4.42
N ILE A 173 2.42 -2.22 -4.08
CA ILE A 173 1.42 -1.75 -5.04
C ILE A 173 2.04 -0.73 -6.01
N ALA A 174 2.77 0.26 -5.48
CA ALA A 174 3.47 1.24 -6.30
C ALA A 174 4.57 0.60 -7.16
N ALA A 175 5.34 -0.34 -6.60
CA ALA A 175 6.35 -1.07 -7.36
C ALA A 175 5.72 -1.87 -8.51
N GLU A 176 4.60 -2.56 -8.28
CA GLU A 176 3.84 -3.26 -9.33
C GLU A 176 3.37 -2.28 -10.43
N ALA A 177 2.79 -1.15 -10.05
CA ALA A 177 2.35 -0.11 -10.98
C ALA A 177 3.50 0.48 -11.79
N LEU A 178 4.66 0.72 -11.18
CA LEU A 178 5.87 1.28 -11.80
C LEU A 178 6.74 0.21 -12.49
N ARG A 179 6.24 -1.02 -12.59
CA ARG A 179 6.93 -2.17 -13.20
C ARG A 179 8.29 -2.46 -12.57
N VAL A 180 8.39 -2.29 -11.25
CA VAL A 180 9.56 -2.62 -10.43
C VAL A 180 9.32 -3.95 -9.71
N PRO A 181 10.13 -4.99 -9.94
CA PRO A 181 10.00 -6.26 -9.22
C PRO A 181 10.08 -6.06 -7.70
N TRP A 182 9.18 -6.71 -6.96
CA TRP A 182 9.06 -6.52 -5.52
C TRP A 182 9.10 -7.83 -4.73
N LEU A 183 9.53 -7.75 -3.47
CA LEU A 183 9.64 -8.88 -2.55
C LEU A 183 9.02 -8.49 -1.20
N PRO A 184 7.90 -9.13 -0.79
CA PRO A 184 7.27 -8.83 0.48
C PRO A 184 8.03 -9.50 1.63
N VAL A 185 8.20 -8.73 2.72
CA VAL A 185 8.82 -9.25 3.94
C VAL A 185 7.96 -8.95 5.17
N ILE A 186 7.95 -9.89 6.13
CA ILE A 186 7.37 -9.69 7.45
C ILE A 186 8.49 -9.25 8.39
N THR A 187 8.34 -8.06 8.98
CA THR A 187 9.26 -7.45 9.94
C THR A 187 8.65 -7.29 11.33
N SER A 188 7.34 -7.42 11.45
CA SER A 188 6.59 -7.36 12.73
C SER A 188 5.24 -8.06 12.61
N THR A 189 4.56 -8.20 13.75
CA THR A 189 3.19 -8.75 13.84
C THR A 189 2.11 -7.78 13.34
N GLU A 190 2.45 -6.51 13.12
CA GLU A 190 1.51 -5.50 12.57
C GLU A 190 1.21 -5.71 11.09
N ILE A 191 2.04 -6.50 10.41
CA ILE A 191 1.81 -6.82 8.99
C ILE A 191 0.74 -7.90 8.91
N VAL A 192 -0.38 -7.57 8.28
CA VAL A 192 -1.53 -8.47 8.07
C VAL A 192 -1.43 -9.09 6.67
N PRO A 193 -1.03 -10.39 6.55
CA PRO A 193 -0.82 -11.03 5.25
C PRO A 193 -2.06 -11.05 4.35
N ASP A 194 -3.27 -11.14 4.94
CA ASP A 194 -4.49 -11.25 4.15
C ASP A 194 -4.82 -9.99 3.36
N LYS A 195 -4.41 -8.79 3.82
CA LYS A 195 -4.51 -7.56 3.03
C LYS A 195 -3.67 -7.62 1.76
N TRP A 196 -2.47 -8.19 1.87
CA TRP A 196 -1.58 -8.38 0.73
C TRP A 196 -2.14 -9.40 -0.25
N ARG A 197 -2.67 -10.52 0.27
CA ARG A 197 -3.32 -11.54 -0.55
C ARG A 197 -4.54 -11.00 -1.26
N ASP A 198 -5.36 -10.21 -0.56
CA ASP A 198 -6.54 -9.57 -1.13
C ASP A 198 -6.20 -8.76 -2.39
N TRP A 199 -5.24 -7.83 -2.27
CA TRP A 199 -4.77 -7.06 -3.42
C TRP A 199 -4.08 -7.92 -4.48
N ALA A 200 -3.10 -8.73 -4.11
CA ALA A 200 -2.29 -9.47 -5.07
C ALA A 200 -3.11 -10.51 -5.87
N THR A 201 -4.10 -11.14 -5.22
CA THR A 201 -5.02 -12.06 -5.91
C THR A 201 -5.84 -11.33 -6.98
N SER A 202 -6.14 -10.03 -6.83
CA SER A 202 -6.80 -9.26 -7.89
C SER A 202 -5.96 -9.20 -9.17
N LEU A 203 -4.65 -9.29 -9.06
CA LEU A 203 -3.67 -9.35 -10.16
C LEU A 203 -3.17 -10.77 -10.45
N GLU A 204 -3.77 -11.77 -9.82
CA GLU A 204 -3.37 -13.19 -9.91
C GLU A 204 -1.89 -13.41 -9.53
N ILE A 205 -1.39 -12.66 -8.57
CA ILE A 205 -0.04 -12.79 -8.02
C ILE A 205 -0.11 -13.58 -6.71
N GLU A 206 0.65 -14.66 -6.63
CA GLU A 206 0.84 -15.40 -5.39
C GLU A 206 1.84 -14.70 -4.49
N VAL A 207 1.47 -14.40 -3.24
CA VAL A 207 2.32 -13.72 -2.26
C VAL A 207 3.00 -14.72 -1.32
N SER A 208 4.32 -14.74 -1.36
CA SER A 208 5.16 -15.54 -0.46
C SER A 208 6.08 -14.62 0.34
N PHE A 209 5.83 -14.50 1.63
CA PHE A 209 6.61 -13.63 2.51
C PHE A 209 7.95 -14.24 2.92
N ARG A 210 8.98 -13.39 2.98
CA ARG A 210 10.23 -13.69 3.69
C ARG A 210 10.21 -13.02 5.06
N LYS A 211 10.95 -13.56 6.03
CA LYS A 211 11.00 -13.01 7.39
C LYS A 211 12.33 -12.28 7.63
N LEU A 212 12.23 -11.07 8.13
CA LEU A 212 13.35 -10.31 8.69
C LEU A 212 13.13 -10.11 10.19
N PRO A 213 14.20 -10.02 10.99
CA PRO A 213 14.06 -9.68 12.42
C PRO A 213 13.37 -8.33 12.61
N THR A 214 12.52 -8.23 13.61
CA THR A 214 11.97 -6.93 14.03
C THR A 214 13.06 -6.10 14.68
N ILE A 215 13.28 -4.91 14.16
CA ILE A 215 14.22 -3.94 14.72
C ILE A 215 13.39 -2.84 15.40
N TRP A 216 13.50 -2.76 16.71
CA TRP A 216 12.84 -1.74 17.52
C TRP A 216 13.81 -0.60 17.84
N SER A 217 13.31 0.60 18.05
CA SER A 217 14.03 1.77 18.53
C SER A 217 13.18 2.51 19.58
N PRO A 218 13.78 2.92 20.72
CA PRO A 218 15.15 2.62 21.15
C PRO A 218 15.34 1.16 21.59
N PRO A 219 16.56 0.63 21.58
CA PRO A 219 16.83 -0.67 22.22
C PRO A 219 16.69 -0.55 23.73
N GLU A 220 16.38 -1.67 24.40
CA GLU A 220 16.35 -1.71 25.84
C GLU A 220 17.65 -1.16 26.45
N PRO A 221 17.60 -0.34 27.53
CA PRO A 221 18.78 0.33 28.08
C PRO A 221 19.78 -0.62 28.75
N SER A 222 19.36 -1.85 29.09
CA SER A 222 20.23 -2.86 29.71
C SER A 222 21.36 -3.33 28.80
N VAL A 223 22.48 -3.78 29.38
CA VAL A 223 23.59 -4.35 28.61
C VAL A 223 23.12 -5.56 27.77
N LYS A 224 22.31 -6.43 28.37
CA LYS A 224 21.69 -7.57 27.68
C LYS A 224 20.79 -7.12 26.51
N GLY A 225 19.96 -6.10 26.72
CA GLY A 225 19.12 -5.54 25.69
C GLY A 225 19.91 -4.96 24.51
N ARG A 226 21.00 -4.23 24.79
CA ARG A 226 21.90 -3.70 23.77
C ARG A 226 22.59 -4.81 22.96
N LEU A 227 23.05 -5.88 23.63
CA LEU A 227 23.66 -7.02 22.95
C LEU A 227 22.66 -7.75 22.04
N VAL A 228 21.44 -8.00 22.53
CA VAL A 228 20.35 -8.59 21.72
C VAL A 228 20.00 -7.71 20.54
N ALA A 229 19.91 -6.40 20.74
CA ALA A 229 19.63 -5.46 19.67
C ALA A 229 20.76 -5.44 18.62
N TRP A 230 22.01 -5.50 19.03
CA TRP A 230 23.17 -5.61 18.13
C TRP A 230 23.09 -6.90 17.30
N ALA A 231 22.90 -8.05 17.97
CA ALA A 231 22.79 -9.34 17.28
C ALA A 231 21.62 -9.38 16.29
N LYS A 232 20.43 -8.85 16.65
CA LYS A 232 19.30 -8.72 15.74
C LYS A 232 19.62 -7.84 14.53
N GLY A 233 20.33 -6.72 14.75
CA GLY A 233 20.78 -5.84 13.68
C GLY A 233 21.71 -6.55 12.69
N ALA A 234 22.69 -7.29 13.18
CA ALA A 234 23.62 -8.07 12.33
C ALA A 234 22.88 -9.13 11.50
N VAL A 235 21.93 -9.85 12.13
CA VAL A 235 21.08 -10.83 11.42
C VAL A 235 20.19 -10.14 10.38
N PHE A 236 19.59 -9.00 10.71
CA PHE A 236 18.78 -8.21 9.77
C PHE A 236 19.60 -7.80 8.55
N GLN A 237 20.75 -7.16 8.77
CA GLN A 237 21.66 -6.71 7.73
C GLN A 237 22.08 -7.85 6.80
N ARG A 238 22.55 -8.99 7.37
CA ARG A 238 22.95 -10.16 6.59
C ARG A 238 21.78 -10.71 5.75
N ARG A 239 20.60 -10.87 6.35
CA ARG A 239 19.42 -11.39 5.65
C ARG A 239 18.96 -10.42 4.57
N LEU A 240 18.90 -9.12 4.85
CA LEU A 240 18.51 -8.10 3.87
C LEU A 240 19.45 -8.11 2.66
N SER A 241 20.78 -8.13 2.89
CA SER A 241 21.76 -8.24 1.82
C SER A 241 21.61 -9.54 1.01
N THR A 242 21.30 -10.67 1.67
CA THR A 242 21.03 -11.94 0.97
C THR A 242 19.75 -11.85 0.12
N LEU A 243 18.67 -11.28 0.66
CA LEU A 243 17.43 -11.10 -0.08
C LEU A 243 17.62 -10.16 -1.27
N ALA A 244 18.38 -9.08 -1.11
CA ALA A 244 18.69 -8.14 -2.20
C ALA A 244 19.39 -8.82 -3.39
N ARG A 245 20.13 -9.90 -3.17
CA ARG A 245 20.80 -10.68 -4.24
C ARG A 245 19.97 -11.87 -4.73
N SER A 246 18.81 -12.13 -4.11
CA SER A 246 18.01 -13.30 -4.45
C SER A 246 17.21 -13.11 -5.75
N ARG A 247 16.64 -14.21 -6.24
CA ARG A 247 15.74 -14.23 -7.41
C ARG A 247 14.24 -14.32 -7.00
N HIS A 248 13.92 -13.99 -5.72
CA HIS A 248 12.56 -14.16 -5.19
C HIS A 248 11.63 -12.98 -5.46
N PHE A 249 12.10 -11.97 -6.18
CA PHE A 249 11.29 -10.82 -6.56
C PHE A 249 10.19 -11.24 -7.55
N ARG A 250 9.05 -10.62 -7.44
CA ARG A 250 7.86 -10.89 -8.26
C ARG A 250 7.44 -9.64 -9.00
N LEU A 251 6.79 -9.83 -10.11
CA LEU A 251 6.12 -8.82 -10.91
C LEU A 251 4.98 -9.52 -11.66
N GLY A 252 3.79 -8.94 -11.60
CA GLY A 252 2.65 -9.42 -12.38
C GLY A 252 2.85 -9.21 -13.88
N THR A 253 2.03 -9.85 -14.68
CA THR A 253 2.08 -9.66 -16.14
C THR A 253 1.46 -8.33 -16.54
N ASP A 254 1.97 -7.71 -17.60
CA ASP A 254 1.42 -6.46 -18.15
C ASP A 254 -0.06 -6.61 -18.54
N HIS A 255 -0.42 -7.76 -19.09
CA HIS A 255 -1.79 -8.06 -19.47
C HIS A 255 -2.76 -7.99 -18.27
N ARG A 256 -2.42 -8.59 -17.12
CA ARG A 256 -3.26 -8.56 -15.91
C ARG A 256 -3.38 -7.16 -15.35
N LEU A 257 -2.27 -6.45 -15.25
CA LEU A 257 -2.27 -5.06 -14.78
C LEU A 257 -3.13 -4.18 -15.69
N THR A 258 -2.92 -4.26 -17.01
CA THR A 258 -3.70 -3.49 -18.00
C THR A 258 -5.19 -3.80 -17.93
N ASN A 259 -5.57 -5.08 -17.80
CA ASN A 259 -6.97 -5.46 -17.65
C ASN A 259 -7.62 -4.81 -16.41
N ARG A 260 -6.93 -4.81 -15.25
CA ARG A 260 -7.46 -4.18 -14.04
C ARG A 260 -7.53 -2.66 -14.16
N LEU A 261 -6.54 -2.04 -14.78
CA LEU A 261 -6.54 -0.61 -15.06
C LEU A 261 -7.72 -0.22 -15.97
N THR A 262 -7.93 -0.91 -17.08
CA THR A 262 -9.06 -0.64 -18.00
C THR A 262 -10.40 -0.76 -17.28
N ARG A 263 -10.60 -1.80 -16.47
CA ARG A 263 -11.84 -1.95 -15.69
C ARG A 263 -12.03 -0.81 -14.69
N MET A 264 -10.96 -0.41 -14.03
CA MET A 264 -10.97 0.69 -13.05
C MET A 264 -11.29 2.02 -13.75
N GLU A 265 -10.64 2.30 -14.87
CA GLU A 265 -10.87 3.50 -15.68
C GLU A 265 -12.34 3.58 -16.15
N HIS A 266 -12.90 2.49 -16.67
CA HIS A 266 -14.32 2.44 -17.06
C HIS A 266 -15.26 2.75 -15.88
N THR A 267 -14.94 2.24 -14.68
CA THR A 267 -15.73 2.50 -13.48
C THR A 267 -15.61 3.97 -13.03
N LEU A 268 -14.41 4.54 -13.09
CA LEU A 268 -14.18 5.95 -12.77
C LEU A 268 -14.83 6.90 -13.78
N ASP A 269 -14.83 6.55 -15.07
CA ASP A 269 -15.54 7.29 -16.09
C ASP A 269 -17.06 7.26 -15.90
N ALA A 270 -17.61 6.11 -15.49
CA ALA A 270 -19.02 6.01 -15.14
C ALA A 270 -19.35 6.87 -13.91
N PHE A 271 -18.54 6.79 -12.88
CA PHE A 271 -18.66 7.62 -11.67
C PHE A 271 -18.66 9.11 -12.01
N ASN A 272 -17.67 9.59 -12.77
CA ASN A 272 -17.55 11.00 -13.16
C ASN A 272 -18.70 11.53 -14.05
N ARG A 273 -19.56 10.66 -14.60
CA ARG A 273 -20.76 11.06 -15.35
C ARG A 273 -21.99 11.21 -14.49
N THR A 274 -21.99 10.59 -13.32
CA THR A 274 -23.16 10.55 -12.42
C THR A 274 -23.05 11.52 -11.26
N GLU A 275 -21.87 11.97 -10.95
CA GLU A 275 -21.53 12.96 -9.92
C GLU A 275 -21.09 14.29 -10.56
#